data_08f1a4d4fe35d2d0297c8c45b01aa264
#
_entry.id   08f1a4d4fe35d2d0297c8c45b01aa264
#
_cell.length_a   1.000
_cell.length_b   1.000
_cell.length_c   1.000
_cell.angle_alpha   90.00
_cell.angle_beta   90.00
_cell.angle_gamma   90.00
#
_symmetry.space_group_name_H-M   'P 1'
#
loop_
_entity.id
_entity.type
_entity.pdbx_description
1 polymer ?
#
loop_
_entity_poly.entity_id
_entity_poly.type
_entity_poly.pdbx_seq_one_letter_code
_entity_poly.pdbx_strand_id
1 'polypeptide(L)'
;MKSNTPIFIAKEITAGYGEQVIIRNINLELYKSTITTIIGPNGCGKSTFLKTVSGIINPFEGNVIINDVEVTNLNTFELSKIGLGYVPQSENIFSSLSVIDNLKMGGYILDNQKYKINLTKVLEMFPDLKSRLFDSASNLSGGQRQMLALSRALMLDPKIIMLDEPTAGLSPVIVDEVLDNIISLKKSSITVLLVEQNAKKALSISDNGVVFSFGEKVIEDNAKNILENKQISKLYLGGQ
;
A
#
# COMPACT_ATOMS: atom_id res chain seq x y z
N MET A 1 -25.48 6.30 1.45
CA MET A 1 -25.06 6.00 0.07
C MET A 1 -23.55 6.14 0.03
N LYS A 2 -22.79 5.07 -0.25
CA LYS A 2 -21.34 5.20 -0.50
C LYS A 2 -21.18 6.08 -1.75
N SER A 3 -20.36 7.11 -1.69
CA SER A 3 -20.01 7.94 -2.85
C SER A 3 -19.49 7.01 -3.96
N ASN A 4 -20.15 6.98 -5.10
CA ASN A 4 -19.78 6.14 -6.25
C ASN A 4 -18.62 6.76 -7.06
N THR A 5 -17.99 7.82 -6.53
CA THR A 5 -16.89 8.53 -7.17
C THR A 5 -15.56 7.99 -6.67
N PRO A 6 -14.67 7.52 -7.56
CA PRO A 6 -13.36 7.05 -7.17
C PRO A 6 -12.52 8.19 -6.60
N ILE A 7 -11.72 7.89 -5.56
CA ILE A 7 -10.74 8.83 -4.98
C ILE A 7 -9.42 8.82 -5.74
N PHE A 8 -9.15 7.71 -6.45
CA PHE A 8 -7.95 7.48 -7.22
C PHE A 8 -8.31 6.76 -8.52
N ILE A 9 -7.71 7.19 -9.62
CA ILE A 9 -7.85 6.58 -10.94
C ILE A 9 -6.47 6.45 -11.58
N ALA A 10 -6.10 5.25 -11.97
CA ALA A 10 -5.04 4.98 -12.93
C ALA A 10 -5.71 4.67 -14.27
N LYS A 11 -5.39 5.45 -15.30
CA LYS A 11 -6.00 5.33 -16.63
C LYS A 11 -4.93 4.99 -17.66
N GLU A 12 -5.07 3.83 -18.33
CA GLU A 12 -4.23 3.38 -19.44
C GLU A 12 -2.72 3.38 -19.13
N ILE A 13 -2.35 3.05 -17.87
CA ILE A 13 -0.96 3.10 -17.43
C ILE A 13 -0.12 2.06 -18.14
N THR A 14 0.88 2.52 -18.88
CA THR A 14 1.95 1.72 -19.48
C THR A 14 3.27 2.20 -18.88
N ALA A 15 4.06 1.30 -18.27
CA ALA A 15 5.30 1.66 -17.59
C ALA A 15 6.31 0.52 -17.52
N GLY A 16 7.56 0.87 -17.14
CA GLY A 16 8.66 -0.08 -17.03
C GLY A 16 9.96 0.58 -16.63
N TYR A 17 11.09 -0.03 -17.01
CA TYR A 17 12.43 0.44 -16.67
C TYR A 17 13.27 0.65 -17.92
N GLY A 18 13.89 1.83 -18.07
CA GLY A 18 14.57 2.20 -19.28
C GLY A 18 13.62 2.16 -20.48
N GLU A 19 13.90 1.36 -21.49
CA GLU A 19 13.01 1.14 -22.66
C GLU A 19 12.13 -0.11 -22.52
N GLN A 20 12.31 -0.90 -21.45
CA GLN A 20 11.58 -2.15 -21.26
C GLN A 20 10.21 -1.90 -20.65
N VAL A 21 9.15 -2.17 -21.39
CA VAL A 21 7.77 -2.14 -20.91
C VAL A 21 7.49 -3.37 -20.04
N ILE A 22 7.07 -3.15 -18.80
CA ILE A 22 6.72 -4.20 -17.82
C ILE A 22 5.20 -4.33 -17.66
N ILE A 23 4.48 -3.21 -17.65
CA ILE A 23 3.02 -3.17 -17.54
C ILE A 23 2.42 -2.40 -18.71
N ARG A 24 1.25 -2.84 -19.16
CA ARG A 24 0.57 -2.28 -20.34
C ARG A 24 -0.90 -1.99 -20.06
N ASN A 25 -1.32 -0.79 -20.40
CA ASN A 25 -2.72 -0.37 -20.45
C ASN A 25 -3.51 -0.74 -19.16
N ILE A 26 -2.92 -0.50 -18.00
CA ILE A 26 -3.57 -0.78 -16.71
C ILE A 26 -4.57 0.32 -16.39
N ASN A 27 -5.82 -0.09 -16.15
CA ASN A 27 -6.89 0.76 -15.68
C ASN A 27 -7.33 0.28 -14.30
N LEU A 28 -7.33 1.16 -13.28
CA LEU A 28 -7.72 0.82 -11.91
C LEU A 28 -8.36 2.02 -11.22
N GLU A 29 -9.47 1.77 -10.51
CA GLU A 29 -10.13 2.77 -9.67
C GLU A 29 -10.14 2.33 -8.20
N LEU A 30 -9.88 3.27 -7.29
CA LEU A 30 -10.02 3.04 -5.86
C LEU A 30 -11.13 3.92 -5.29
N TYR A 31 -11.94 3.32 -4.43
CA TYR A 31 -13.06 3.99 -3.78
C TYR A 31 -12.74 4.28 -2.31
N LYS A 32 -13.30 5.36 -1.77
CA LYS A 32 -13.04 5.80 -0.38
C LYS A 32 -13.30 4.70 0.64
N SER A 33 -12.36 4.55 1.57
CA SER A 33 -12.47 3.61 2.69
C SER A 33 -12.67 2.15 2.24
N THR A 34 -12.02 1.75 1.14
CA THR A 34 -11.98 0.36 0.68
C THR A 34 -10.55 -0.17 0.71
N ILE A 35 -10.43 -1.49 0.80
CA ILE A 35 -9.20 -2.22 0.55
C ILE A 35 -9.34 -2.87 -0.83
N THR A 36 -8.45 -2.51 -1.76
CA THR A 36 -8.31 -3.18 -3.05
C THR A 36 -6.99 -3.91 -3.07
N THR A 37 -7.01 -5.22 -3.36
CA THR A 37 -5.79 -6.03 -3.39
C THR A 37 -5.45 -6.45 -4.81
N ILE A 38 -4.20 -6.19 -5.21
CA ILE A 38 -3.62 -6.71 -6.45
C ILE A 38 -2.86 -7.99 -6.12
N ILE A 39 -3.21 -9.07 -6.82
CA ILE A 39 -2.56 -10.37 -6.73
C ILE A 39 -2.02 -10.78 -8.11
N GLY A 40 -1.15 -11.77 -8.13
CA GLY A 40 -0.59 -12.33 -9.36
C GLY A 40 0.79 -12.93 -9.14
N PRO A 41 1.33 -13.68 -10.11
CA PRO A 41 2.65 -14.30 -10.03
C PRO A 41 3.78 -13.28 -9.78
N ASN A 42 4.92 -13.76 -9.29
CA ASN A 42 6.11 -12.91 -9.18
C ASN A 42 6.56 -12.45 -10.57
N GLY A 43 6.96 -11.19 -10.66
CA GLY A 43 7.38 -10.58 -11.94
C GLY A 43 6.24 -10.15 -12.87
N CYS A 44 4.95 -10.30 -12.50
CA CYS A 44 3.84 -9.88 -13.37
C CYS A 44 3.57 -8.36 -13.39
N GLY A 45 4.39 -7.54 -12.71
CA GLY A 45 4.29 -6.08 -12.78
C GLY A 45 3.62 -5.38 -11.59
N LYS A 46 3.22 -6.08 -10.51
CA LYS A 46 2.53 -5.49 -9.34
C LYS A 46 3.30 -4.33 -8.71
N SER A 47 4.55 -4.57 -8.32
CA SER A 47 5.39 -3.53 -7.71
C SER A 47 5.75 -2.42 -8.70
N THR A 48 5.88 -2.75 -10.01
CA THR A 48 6.09 -1.73 -11.04
C THR A 48 4.89 -0.81 -11.12
N PHE A 49 3.66 -1.35 -11.09
CA PHE A 49 2.45 -0.55 -11.05
C PHE A 49 2.41 0.36 -9.82
N LEU A 50 2.64 -0.19 -8.60
CA LEU A 50 2.68 0.64 -7.39
C LEU A 50 3.73 1.75 -7.46
N LYS A 51 4.94 1.44 -7.91
CA LYS A 51 6.02 2.43 -8.08
C LYS A 51 5.65 3.51 -9.09
N THR A 52 4.95 3.15 -10.16
CA THR A 52 4.49 4.12 -11.17
C THR A 52 3.45 5.07 -10.58
N VAL A 53 2.40 4.53 -9.98
CA VAL A 53 1.31 5.37 -9.44
C VAL A 53 1.67 6.10 -8.15
N SER A 54 2.79 5.75 -7.50
CA SER A 54 3.38 6.48 -6.36
C SER A 54 4.48 7.48 -6.76
N GLY A 55 4.70 7.72 -8.06
CA GLY A 55 5.63 8.74 -8.54
C GLY A 55 7.11 8.39 -8.39
N ILE A 56 7.46 7.09 -8.24
CA ILE A 56 8.86 6.61 -8.25
C ILE A 56 9.33 6.36 -9.68
N ILE A 57 8.42 5.89 -10.54
CA ILE A 57 8.66 5.64 -11.96
C ILE A 57 7.64 6.47 -12.73
N ASN A 58 8.08 7.22 -13.72
CA ASN A 58 7.17 7.90 -14.62
C ASN A 58 6.54 6.90 -15.60
N PRO A 59 5.22 6.95 -15.85
CA PRO A 59 4.61 6.14 -16.89
C PRO A 59 5.13 6.57 -18.27
N PHE A 60 5.18 5.63 -19.20
CA PHE A 60 5.41 5.93 -20.62
C PHE A 60 4.14 6.49 -21.25
N GLU A 61 2.96 5.97 -20.82
CA GLU A 61 1.64 6.37 -21.28
C GLU A 61 0.65 6.29 -20.12
N GLY A 62 -0.46 7.01 -20.25
CA GLY A 62 -1.58 7.02 -19.30
C GLY A 62 -1.45 8.10 -18.24
N ASN A 63 -2.48 8.18 -17.39
CA ASN A 63 -2.62 9.24 -16.41
C ASN A 63 -2.99 8.69 -15.02
N VAL A 64 -2.53 9.38 -13.98
CA VAL A 64 -2.93 9.16 -12.58
C VAL A 64 -3.71 10.37 -12.09
N ILE A 65 -4.90 10.12 -11.52
CA ILE A 65 -5.81 11.15 -11.03
C ILE A 65 -6.15 10.86 -9.57
N ILE A 66 -6.05 11.86 -8.70
CA ILE A 66 -6.42 11.79 -7.29
C ILE A 66 -7.35 12.95 -6.96
N ASN A 67 -8.55 12.67 -6.43
CA ASN A 67 -9.57 13.67 -6.13
C ASN A 67 -9.84 14.62 -7.32
N ASP A 68 -10.05 14.06 -8.50
CA ASP A 68 -10.31 14.78 -9.77
C ASP A 68 -9.15 15.68 -10.26
N VAL A 69 -7.96 15.58 -9.65
CA VAL A 69 -6.76 16.31 -10.06
C VAL A 69 -5.77 15.35 -10.69
N GLU A 70 -5.29 15.66 -11.89
CA GLU A 70 -4.24 14.89 -12.54
C GLU A 70 -2.89 15.11 -11.83
N VAL A 71 -2.22 13.99 -11.49
CA VAL A 71 -0.99 13.97 -10.70
C VAL A 71 0.11 13.11 -11.33
N THR A 72 -0.02 12.77 -12.58
CA THR A 72 0.80 11.79 -13.32
C THR A 72 2.31 12.01 -13.17
N ASN A 73 2.76 13.27 -13.22
CA ASN A 73 4.17 13.63 -13.21
C ASN A 73 4.67 14.12 -11.84
N LEU A 74 3.84 14.00 -10.80
CA LEU A 74 4.25 14.36 -9.45
C LEU A 74 5.14 13.25 -8.87
N ASN A 75 6.23 13.65 -8.21
CA ASN A 75 7.09 12.71 -7.48
C ASN A 75 6.44 12.30 -6.16
N THR A 76 6.99 11.25 -5.53
CA THR A 76 6.47 10.70 -4.27
C THR A 76 6.31 11.73 -3.15
N PHE A 77 7.21 12.72 -3.07
CA PHE A 77 7.14 13.79 -2.08
C PHE A 77 5.94 14.70 -2.31
N GLU A 78 5.69 15.08 -3.56
CA GLU A 78 4.52 15.90 -3.93
C GLU A 78 3.23 15.13 -3.69
N LEU A 79 3.18 13.85 -4.07
CA LEU A 79 2.04 12.96 -3.83
C LEU A 79 1.75 12.80 -2.33
N SER A 80 2.80 12.74 -1.49
CA SER A 80 2.62 12.65 -0.04
C SER A 80 1.90 13.87 0.56
N LYS A 81 2.15 15.07 0.02
CA LYS A 81 1.48 16.32 0.45
C LYS A 81 -0.01 16.36 0.13
N ILE A 82 -0.43 15.65 -0.91
CA ILE A 82 -1.84 15.56 -1.32
C ILE A 82 -2.54 14.34 -0.73
N GLY A 83 -1.85 13.60 0.15
CA GLY A 83 -2.43 12.53 0.95
C GLY A 83 -2.28 11.12 0.38
N LEU A 84 -1.26 10.86 -0.45
CA LEU A 84 -0.90 9.52 -0.87
C LEU A 84 0.34 9.05 -0.11
N GLY A 85 0.21 7.94 0.66
CA GLY A 85 1.31 7.26 1.33
C GLY A 85 1.75 6.02 0.55
N TYR A 86 3.05 5.71 0.55
CA TYR A 86 3.60 4.50 -0.04
C TYR A 86 4.55 3.81 0.94
N VAL A 87 4.38 2.50 1.10
CA VAL A 87 5.25 1.63 1.90
C VAL A 87 5.84 0.57 0.98
N PRO A 88 7.14 0.64 0.66
CA PRO A 88 7.81 -0.35 -0.17
C PRO A 88 8.01 -1.68 0.58
N GLN A 89 8.24 -2.76 -0.16
CA GLN A 89 8.50 -4.08 0.37
C GLN A 89 9.77 -4.15 1.24
N SER A 90 10.83 -3.46 0.82
CA SER A 90 12.15 -3.44 1.49
C SER A 90 12.59 -2.01 1.76
N GLU A 91 13.60 -1.84 2.63
CA GLU A 91 14.18 -0.54 2.99
C GLU A 91 13.14 0.48 3.48
N ASN A 92 12.07 -0.03 4.11
CA ASN A 92 10.92 0.75 4.51
C ASN A 92 11.10 1.45 5.87
N ILE A 93 12.23 1.22 6.58
CA ILE A 93 12.61 1.90 7.81
C ILE A 93 14.11 2.26 7.82
N PHE A 94 14.49 3.22 8.66
CA PHE A 94 15.89 3.54 8.94
C PHE A 94 16.35 2.73 10.16
N SER A 95 16.95 1.57 9.94
CA SER A 95 17.30 0.60 10.99
C SER A 95 18.32 1.13 11.99
N SER A 96 19.18 2.07 11.60
CA SER A 96 20.16 2.74 12.48
C SER A 96 19.56 3.84 13.36
N LEU A 97 18.35 4.29 13.08
CA LEU A 97 17.66 5.32 13.87
C LEU A 97 16.77 4.68 14.95
N SER A 98 16.43 5.47 15.97
CA SER A 98 15.39 5.08 16.94
C SER A 98 14.00 5.04 16.30
N VAL A 99 13.03 4.39 16.96
CA VAL A 99 11.63 4.39 16.56
C VAL A 99 11.10 5.82 16.41
N ILE A 100 11.35 6.67 17.43
CA ILE A 100 10.86 8.06 17.39
C ILE A 100 11.52 8.88 16.27
N ASP A 101 12.79 8.64 15.94
CA ASP A 101 13.45 9.34 14.84
C ASP A 101 12.95 8.86 13.48
N ASN A 102 12.63 7.56 13.34
CA ASN A 102 11.91 7.06 12.16
C ASN A 102 10.56 7.78 11.98
N LEU A 103 9.78 7.97 13.05
CA LEU A 103 8.51 8.69 12.99
C LEU A 103 8.71 10.18 12.68
N LYS A 104 9.76 10.82 13.22
CA LYS A 104 10.13 12.20 12.84
C LYS A 104 10.44 12.32 11.35
N MET A 105 11.17 11.36 10.78
CA MET A 105 11.45 11.32 9.34
C MET A 105 10.17 11.17 8.52
N GLY A 106 9.19 10.39 9.00
CA GLY A 106 7.87 10.29 8.35
C GLY A 106 7.08 11.59 8.36
N GLY A 107 7.21 12.39 9.40
CA GLY A 107 6.48 13.66 9.59
C GLY A 107 7.33 14.92 9.39
N TYR A 108 8.49 14.84 8.71
CA TYR A 108 9.49 15.94 8.67
C TYR A 108 9.00 17.26 8.07
N ILE A 109 7.94 17.23 7.26
CA ILE A 109 7.33 18.42 6.64
C ILE A 109 6.24 19.06 7.50
N LEU A 110 5.85 18.41 8.60
CA LEU A 110 4.80 18.89 9.48
C LEU A 110 5.32 19.98 10.42
N ASP A 111 4.46 20.95 10.71
CA ASP A 111 4.71 21.83 11.85
C ASP A 111 4.64 21.06 13.18
N ASN A 112 5.17 21.67 14.25
CA ASN A 112 5.26 21.03 15.57
C ASN A 112 3.90 20.59 16.14
N GLN A 113 2.83 21.32 15.84
CA GLN A 113 1.50 21.02 16.37
C GLN A 113 0.91 19.81 15.65
N LYS A 114 0.92 19.80 14.31
CA LYS A 114 0.46 18.68 13.49
C LYS A 114 1.28 17.42 13.75
N TYR A 115 2.61 17.57 13.87
CA TYR A 115 3.49 16.45 14.22
C TYR A 115 3.05 15.75 15.52
N LYS A 116 2.84 16.53 16.61
CA LYS A 116 2.40 15.97 17.89
C LYS A 116 1.04 15.28 17.80
N ILE A 117 0.09 15.88 17.10
CA ILE A 117 -1.25 15.30 16.88
C ILE A 117 -1.13 13.97 16.15
N ASN A 118 -0.41 13.94 15.03
CA ASN A 118 -0.28 12.74 14.20
C ASN A 118 0.54 11.66 14.89
N LEU A 119 1.60 12.03 15.62
CA LEU A 119 2.37 11.09 16.45
C LEU A 119 1.47 10.40 17.47
N THR A 120 0.61 11.16 18.18
CA THR A 120 -0.33 10.59 19.15
C THR A 120 -1.28 9.59 18.47
N LYS A 121 -1.91 9.97 17.35
CA LYS A 121 -2.80 9.08 16.58
C LYS A 121 -2.11 7.79 16.14
N VAL A 122 -0.89 7.91 15.63
CA VAL A 122 -0.11 6.75 15.15
C VAL A 122 0.26 5.82 16.32
N LEU A 123 0.67 6.37 17.46
CA LEU A 123 1.00 5.56 18.65
C LEU A 123 -0.23 4.96 19.35
N GLU A 124 -1.42 5.53 19.16
CA GLU A 124 -2.68 4.91 19.59
C GLU A 124 -3.05 3.74 18.67
N MET A 125 -2.76 3.84 17.37
CA MET A 125 -2.99 2.75 16.40
C MET A 125 -1.98 1.60 16.57
N PHE A 126 -0.74 1.91 16.96
CA PHE A 126 0.35 0.95 17.14
C PHE A 126 0.96 1.05 18.55
N PRO A 127 0.24 0.61 19.60
CA PRO A 127 0.65 0.81 21.00
C PRO A 127 1.98 0.12 21.34
N ASP A 128 2.34 -0.96 20.67
CA ASP A 128 3.59 -1.69 20.89
C ASP A 128 4.82 -0.84 20.58
N LEU A 129 4.73 0.08 19.62
CA LEU A 129 5.81 1.01 19.31
C LEU A 129 6.00 2.06 20.40
N LYS A 130 4.95 2.38 21.16
CA LYS A 130 5.01 3.39 22.24
C LYS A 130 5.97 3.00 23.34
N SER A 131 6.04 1.71 23.70
CA SER A 131 6.96 1.20 24.72
C SER A 131 8.42 1.16 24.25
N ARG A 132 8.67 1.29 22.95
CA ARG A 132 9.96 1.14 22.28
C ARG A 132 10.44 2.40 21.57
N LEU A 133 9.88 3.57 21.89
CA LEU A 133 10.13 4.82 21.15
C LEU A 133 11.61 5.16 21.03
N PHE A 134 12.40 4.87 22.03
CA PHE A 134 13.84 5.19 22.07
C PHE A 134 14.73 4.01 21.69
N ASP A 135 14.15 2.83 21.42
CA ASP A 135 14.90 1.68 20.92
C ASP A 135 15.38 1.92 19.50
N SER A 136 16.56 1.38 19.16
CA SER A 136 17.00 1.31 17.76
C SER A 136 16.04 0.43 16.97
N ALA A 137 15.65 0.89 15.77
CA ALA A 137 14.76 0.13 14.90
C ALA A 137 15.37 -1.22 14.45
N SER A 138 16.71 -1.36 14.51
CA SER A 138 17.38 -2.65 14.28
C SER A 138 17.00 -3.73 15.30
N ASN A 139 16.60 -3.35 16.52
CA ASN A 139 16.23 -4.27 17.61
C ASN A 139 14.77 -4.72 17.55
N LEU A 140 14.01 -4.23 16.59
CA LEU A 140 12.60 -4.60 16.40
C LEU A 140 12.48 -5.97 15.73
N SER A 141 11.42 -6.72 16.06
CA SER A 141 11.02 -7.92 15.32
C SER A 141 10.57 -7.57 13.90
N GLY A 142 10.43 -8.56 13.01
CA GLY A 142 9.93 -8.35 11.64
C GLY A 142 8.58 -7.64 11.61
N GLY A 143 7.62 -8.07 12.43
CA GLY A 143 6.31 -7.44 12.54
C GLY A 143 6.39 -6.01 13.09
N GLN A 144 7.18 -5.78 14.14
CA GLN A 144 7.39 -4.44 14.68
C GLN A 144 8.04 -3.48 13.67
N ARG A 145 8.99 -3.97 12.86
CA ARG A 145 9.55 -3.18 11.73
C ARG A 145 8.47 -2.81 10.73
N GLN A 146 7.58 -3.75 10.40
CA GLN A 146 6.48 -3.48 9.48
C GLN A 146 5.47 -2.47 10.06
N MET A 147 5.14 -2.59 11.36
CA MET A 147 4.32 -1.58 12.05
C MET A 147 4.99 -0.19 12.03
N LEU A 148 6.31 -0.12 12.22
CA LEU A 148 7.05 1.13 12.14
C LEU A 148 7.02 1.71 10.72
N ALA A 149 7.15 0.89 9.68
CA ALA A 149 7.05 1.33 8.29
C ALA A 149 5.66 1.91 7.96
N LEU A 150 4.58 1.23 8.39
CA LEU A 150 3.21 1.75 8.29
C LEU A 150 3.07 3.06 9.07
N SER A 151 3.54 3.10 10.31
CA SER A 151 3.50 4.28 11.17
C SER A 151 4.16 5.50 10.53
N ARG A 152 5.31 5.31 9.89
CA ARG A 152 6.02 6.39 9.16
C ARG A 152 5.16 6.97 8.05
N ALA A 153 4.54 6.11 7.23
CA ALA A 153 3.68 6.56 6.14
C ALA A 153 2.43 7.29 6.65
N LEU A 154 1.92 6.89 7.82
CA LEU A 154 0.73 7.48 8.46
C LEU A 154 1.01 8.84 9.13
N MET A 155 2.27 9.21 9.37
CA MET A 155 2.61 10.49 9.98
C MET A 155 2.09 11.70 9.18
N LEU A 156 1.90 11.56 7.87
CA LEU A 156 1.35 12.62 7.01
C LEU A 156 -0.19 12.61 6.89
N ASP A 157 -0.89 11.76 7.67
CA ASP A 157 -2.36 11.61 7.66
C ASP A 157 -2.91 11.34 6.24
N PRO A 158 -2.41 10.31 5.53
CA PRO A 158 -2.77 10.04 4.14
C PRO A 158 -4.25 9.64 4.01
N LYS A 159 -4.84 9.93 2.85
CA LYS A 159 -6.19 9.46 2.48
C LYS A 159 -6.15 8.16 1.70
N ILE A 160 -5.01 7.91 1.04
CA ILE A 160 -4.72 6.70 0.28
C ILE A 160 -3.37 6.18 0.76
N ILE A 161 -3.26 4.88 1.04
CA ILE A 161 -1.99 4.23 1.33
C ILE A 161 -1.80 3.04 0.38
N MET A 162 -0.61 2.94 -0.17
CA MET A 162 -0.18 1.86 -1.06
C MET A 162 0.87 1.01 -0.36
N LEU A 163 0.64 -0.30 -0.30
CA LEU A 163 1.46 -1.25 0.43
C LEU A 163 1.98 -2.33 -0.52
N ASP A 164 3.29 -2.45 -0.62
CA ASP A 164 3.95 -3.42 -1.50
C ASP A 164 4.45 -4.61 -0.67
N GLU A 165 3.73 -5.73 -0.72
CA GLU A 165 4.00 -7.01 -0.04
C GLU A 165 4.36 -6.86 1.45
N PRO A 166 3.51 -6.17 2.26
CA PRO A 166 3.82 -5.88 3.66
C PRO A 166 3.96 -7.12 4.55
N THR A 167 3.49 -8.29 4.10
CA THR A 167 3.60 -9.54 4.88
C THR A 167 4.75 -10.45 4.43
N ALA A 168 5.54 -10.03 3.44
CA ALA A 168 6.60 -10.85 2.88
C ALA A 168 7.65 -11.24 3.94
N GLY A 169 7.98 -12.54 4.01
CA GLY A 169 9.01 -13.06 4.92
C GLY A 169 8.60 -13.10 6.41
N LEU A 170 7.35 -12.81 6.75
CA LEU A 170 6.85 -12.88 8.12
C LEU A 170 6.27 -14.27 8.46
N SER A 171 6.29 -14.62 9.75
CA SER A 171 5.64 -15.84 10.24
C SER A 171 4.11 -15.72 10.13
N PRO A 172 3.36 -16.84 10.03
CA PRO A 172 1.91 -16.82 9.85
C PRO A 172 1.14 -16.00 10.90
N VAL A 173 1.59 -16.02 12.16
CA VAL A 173 0.98 -15.25 13.26
C VAL A 173 1.15 -13.75 13.04
N ILE A 174 2.35 -13.33 12.65
CA ILE A 174 2.64 -11.93 12.39
C ILE A 174 1.94 -11.41 11.12
N VAL A 175 1.77 -12.29 10.12
CA VAL A 175 0.96 -11.96 8.93
C VAL A 175 -0.45 -11.56 9.32
N ASP A 176 -1.11 -12.33 10.20
CA ASP A 176 -2.47 -12.03 10.64
C ASP A 176 -2.54 -10.69 11.40
N GLU A 177 -1.55 -10.40 12.26
CA GLU A 177 -1.44 -9.12 12.95
C GLU A 177 -1.28 -7.92 11.99
N VAL A 178 -0.42 -8.05 10.96
CA VAL A 178 -0.25 -6.99 9.94
C VAL A 178 -1.54 -6.78 9.15
N LEU A 179 -2.26 -7.86 8.80
CA LEU A 179 -3.52 -7.75 8.08
C LEU A 179 -4.62 -7.11 8.94
N ASP A 180 -4.68 -7.39 10.25
CA ASP A 180 -5.60 -6.72 11.19
C ASP A 180 -5.31 -5.21 11.28
N ASN A 181 -4.03 -4.82 11.28
CA ASN A 181 -3.64 -3.42 11.21
C ASN A 181 -4.11 -2.77 9.91
N ILE A 182 -4.01 -3.45 8.76
CA ILE A 182 -4.53 -2.94 7.47
C ILE A 182 -6.05 -2.77 7.51
N ILE A 183 -6.80 -3.70 8.12
CA ILE A 183 -8.24 -3.54 8.35
C ILE A 183 -8.54 -2.29 9.19
N SER A 184 -7.70 -2.01 10.19
CA SER A 184 -7.85 -0.85 11.06
C SER A 184 -7.63 0.47 10.31
N LEU A 185 -6.75 0.51 9.30
CA LEU A 185 -6.61 1.67 8.41
C LEU A 185 -7.92 1.99 7.67
N LYS A 186 -8.57 0.97 7.11
CA LYS A 186 -9.88 1.13 6.47
C LYS A 186 -10.94 1.67 7.44
N LYS A 187 -10.98 1.15 8.69
CA LYS A 187 -11.88 1.65 9.74
C LYS A 187 -11.62 3.13 10.06
N SER A 188 -10.39 3.57 9.93
CA SER A 188 -9.97 4.98 10.09
C SER A 188 -10.18 5.82 8.82
N SER A 189 -10.98 5.32 7.87
CA SER A 189 -11.34 5.99 6.60
C SER A 189 -10.15 6.19 5.63
N ILE A 190 -9.09 5.41 5.76
CA ILE A 190 -7.98 5.37 4.80
C ILE A 190 -8.32 4.35 3.71
N THR A 191 -8.12 4.74 2.46
CA THR A 191 -8.25 3.86 1.30
C THR A 191 -6.93 3.10 1.12
N VAL A 192 -6.99 1.79 0.94
CA VAL A 192 -5.80 0.94 0.85
C VAL A 192 -5.71 0.27 -0.51
N LEU A 193 -4.56 0.43 -1.18
CA LEU A 193 -4.15 -0.42 -2.29
C LEU A 193 -3.06 -1.36 -1.80
N LEU A 194 -3.35 -2.64 -1.76
CA LEU A 194 -2.48 -3.68 -1.24
C LEU A 194 -1.97 -4.55 -2.39
N VAL A 195 -0.67 -4.74 -2.49
CA VAL A 195 -0.06 -5.79 -3.30
C VAL A 195 0.38 -6.90 -2.37
N GLU A 196 0.00 -8.14 -2.67
CA GLU A 196 0.37 -9.28 -1.84
C GLU A 196 0.63 -10.54 -2.66
N GLN A 197 1.52 -11.38 -2.12
CA GLN A 197 1.81 -12.71 -2.65
C GLN A 197 0.87 -13.76 -2.05
N ASN A 198 0.53 -13.64 -0.76
CA ASN A 198 -0.46 -14.50 -0.11
C ASN A 198 -1.88 -14.07 -0.47
N ALA A 199 -2.28 -14.43 -1.69
CA ALA A 199 -3.52 -13.97 -2.30
C ALA A 199 -4.77 -14.31 -1.46
N LYS A 200 -4.84 -15.51 -0.85
CA LYS A 200 -6.00 -15.93 -0.06
C LYS A 200 -6.20 -15.05 1.17
N LYS A 201 -5.13 -14.81 1.95
CA LYS A 201 -5.18 -13.99 3.14
C LYS A 201 -5.48 -12.52 2.77
N ALA A 202 -4.83 -11.97 1.76
CA ALA A 202 -5.03 -10.59 1.34
C ALA A 202 -6.46 -10.34 0.83
N LEU A 203 -6.99 -11.22 -0.02
CA LEU A 203 -8.37 -11.10 -0.52
C LEU A 203 -9.41 -11.27 0.60
N SER A 204 -9.13 -12.07 1.64
CA SER A 204 -10.08 -12.26 2.75
C SER A 204 -10.37 -10.98 3.54
N ILE A 205 -9.47 -10.00 3.52
CA ILE A 205 -9.64 -8.70 4.17
C ILE A 205 -10.07 -7.57 3.22
N SER A 206 -10.18 -7.88 1.92
CA SER A 206 -10.37 -6.88 0.86
C SER A 206 -11.83 -6.75 0.44
N ASP A 207 -12.18 -5.57 -0.04
CA ASP A 207 -13.46 -5.31 -0.71
C ASP A 207 -13.38 -5.74 -2.18
N ASN A 208 -12.29 -5.38 -2.87
CA ASN A 208 -12.07 -5.66 -4.27
C ASN A 208 -10.75 -6.40 -4.48
N GLY A 209 -10.71 -7.22 -5.49
CA GLY A 209 -9.51 -7.92 -5.92
C GLY A 209 -9.21 -7.67 -7.38
N VAL A 210 -7.94 -7.61 -7.70
CA VAL A 210 -7.41 -7.40 -9.05
C VAL A 210 -6.34 -8.44 -9.30
N VAL A 211 -6.41 -9.12 -10.45
CA VAL A 211 -5.41 -10.11 -10.84
C VAL A 211 -4.55 -9.55 -11.96
N PHE A 212 -3.24 -9.52 -11.73
CA PHE A 212 -2.25 -9.20 -12.74
C PHE A 212 -1.60 -10.47 -13.29
N SER A 213 -1.40 -10.49 -14.61
CA SER A 213 -0.69 -11.56 -15.30
C SER A 213 0.04 -10.98 -16.52
N PHE A 214 1.33 -11.30 -16.67
CA PHE A 214 2.17 -10.87 -17.81
C PHE A 214 2.12 -9.35 -18.11
N GLY A 215 2.07 -8.52 -17.08
CA GLY A 215 2.05 -7.06 -17.23
C GLY A 215 0.68 -6.46 -17.52
N GLU A 216 -0.39 -7.24 -17.45
CA GLU A 216 -1.76 -6.80 -17.74
C GLU A 216 -2.70 -7.07 -16.55
N LYS A 217 -3.76 -6.29 -16.43
CA LYS A 217 -4.89 -6.56 -15.55
C LYS A 217 -5.84 -7.53 -16.24
N VAL A 218 -5.92 -8.76 -15.73
CA VAL A 218 -6.75 -9.81 -16.37
C VAL A 218 -8.11 -9.99 -15.71
N ILE A 219 -8.23 -9.66 -14.41
CA ILE A 219 -9.48 -9.78 -13.65
C ILE A 219 -9.59 -8.60 -12.70
N GLU A 220 -10.78 -8.08 -12.53
CA GLU A 220 -11.18 -7.17 -11.46
C GLU A 220 -12.60 -7.51 -11.04
N ASP A 221 -12.78 -7.82 -9.75
CA ASP A 221 -14.08 -8.17 -9.19
C ASP A 221 -14.07 -7.94 -7.66
N ASN A 222 -15.20 -8.10 -7.03
CA ASN A 222 -15.30 -8.20 -5.58
C ASN A 222 -14.37 -9.31 -5.07
N ALA A 223 -13.62 -9.05 -4.01
CA ALA A 223 -12.63 -10.00 -3.47
C ALA A 223 -13.25 -11.36 -3.13
N LYS A 224 -14.49 -11.39 -2.65
CA LYS A 224 -15.23 -12.62 -2.36
C LYS A 224 -15.47 -13.46 -3.62
N ASN A 225 -15.87 -12.83 -4.72
CA ASN A 225 -16.10 -13.53 -5.99
C ASN A 225 -14.82 -14.18 -6.52
N ILE A 226 -13.68 -13.47 -6.39
CA ILE A 226 -12.37 -14.02 -6.80
C ILE A 226 -11.99 -15.23 -5.93
N LEU A 227 -12.20 -15.16 -4.60
CA LEU A 227 -11.91 -16.26 -3.69
C LEU A 227 -12.77 -17.51 -3.97
N GLU A 228 -14.05 -17.33 -4.31
CA GLU A 228 -15.00 -18.41 -4.57
C GLU A 228 -14.85 -19.03 -5.97
N ASN A 229 -14.17 -18.33 -6.88
CA ASN A 229 -13.97 -18.81 -8.25
C ASN A 229 -12.88 -19.89 -8.32
N LYS A 230 -13.29 -21.15 -8.58
CA LYS A 230 -12.39 -22.31 -8.62
C LYS A 230 -11.29 -22.19 -9.69
N GLN A 231 -11.58 -21.56 -10.83
CA GLN A 231 -10.58 -21.40 -11.90
C GLN A 231 -9.51 -20.38 -11.51
N ILE A 232 -9.92 -19.24 -10.97
CA ILE A 232 -9.01 -18.20 -10.45
C ILE A 232 -8.19 -18.77 -9.30
N SER A 233 -8.84 -19.48 -8.38
CA SER A 233 -8.19 -20.12 -7.24
C SER A 233 -7.08 -21.08 -7.67
N LYS A 234 -7.33 -21.91 -8.70
CA LYS A 234 -6.35 -22.85 -9.22
C LYS A 234 -5.17 -22.16 -9.91
N LEU A 235 -5.42 -21.08 -10.67
CA LEU A 235 -4.39 -20.39 -11.47
C LEU A 235 -3.55 -19.41 -10.65
N TYR A 236 -4.15 -18.69 -9.70
CA TYR A 236 -3.54 -17.52 -9.06
C TYR A 236 -3.48 -17.58 -7.53
N LEU A 237 -4.23 -18.46 -6.85
CA LEU A 237 -4.30 -18.54 -5.39
C LEU A 237 -3.55 -19.75 -4.81
N GLY A 238 -2.78 -20.48 -5.62
CA GLY A 238 -2.04 -21.68 -5.16
C GLY A 238 -2.97 -22.82 -4.72
N GLY A 239 -4.05 -23.06 -5.46
CA GLY A 239 -4.97 -24.17 -5.20
C GLY A 239 -4.26 -25.51 -5.42
N GLN A 240 -4.20 -26.34 -4.36
CA GLN A 240 -4.07 -27.80 -4.47
C GLN A 240 -5.41 -28.40 -4.87
#